data_bc29a7161617f906a7c58157b506b06f
#
_entry.id   bc29a7161617f906a7c58157b506b06f
#
_cell.length_a   1.000
_cell.length_b   1.000
_cell.length_c   1.000
_cell.angle_alpha   90.00
_cell.angle_beta   90.00
_cell.angle_gamma   90.00
#
_symmetry.space_group_name_H-M   'P 1'
#
loop_
_entity.id
_entity.type
_entity.pdbx_description
1 polymer ?
#
loop_
_entity_poly.entity_id
_entity_poly.type
_entity_poly.pdbx_seq_one_letter_code
_entity_poly.pdbx_strand_id
1 'polypeptide(L)'
;MGILDKIKSILPKRKEPELKNTVPQEKENIRKTFGKFCNANHGTTDGKLCAKCTATLSTVMIKISRCPYGIGKPICEQCETPCFGERFTNDFLTIMKGGQKKMLLSHPIMTVKHKLASLGAEYAKTQRDKKATDKQKEDTEKLKAKFASATRSPKKSKKRKKK
;
A
#
# COMPACT_ATOMS: atom_id res chain seq x y z
N MET A 1 -6.27 -15.97 -39.41
CA MET A 1 -6.17 -14.72 -38.58
C MET A 1 -7.56 -14.35 -38.12
N GLY A 2 -7.83 -14.49 -36.81
CA GLY A 2 -9.17 -14.32 -36.24
C GLY A 2 -9.56 -12.86 -36.02
N ILE A 3 -10.86 -12.60 -36.02
CA ILE A 3 -11.45 -11.28 -35.75
C ILE A 3 -10.93 -10.69 -34.43
N LEU A 4 -10.58 -11.51 -33.46
CA LEU A 4 -10.01 -11.11 -32.15
C LEU A 4 -8.61 -10.48 -32.26
N ASP A 5 -7.81 -10.89 -33.25
CA ASP A 5 -6.48 -10.32 -33.46
C ASP A 5 -6.56 -8.92 -34.07
N LYS A 6 -7.53 -8.71 -34.96
CA LYS A 6 -7.83 -7.38 -35.52
C LYS A 6 -8.35 -6.40 -34.46
N ILE A 7 -9.18 -6.86 -33.53
CA ILE A 7 -9.70 -6.01 -32.43
C ILE A 7 -8.58 -5.60 -31.48
N LYS A 8 -7.63 -6.49 -31.18
CA LYS A 8 -6.45 -6.18 -30.34
C LYS A 8 -5.50 -5.15 -30.96
N SER A 9 -5.42 -5.10 -32.30
CA SER A 9 -4.56 -4.13 -32.97
C SER A 9 -5.15 -2.71 -33.06
N ILE A 10 -6.48 -2.59 -32.93
CA ILE A 10 -7.21 -1.31 -32.99
C ILE A 10 -7.35 -0.66 -31.61
N LEU A 11 -7.28 -1.44 -30.53
CA LEU A 11 -7.34 -0.89 -29.17
C LEU A 11 -6.06 -0.08 -28.90
N PRO A 12 -6.20 1.21 -28.54
CA PRO A 12 -5.03 2.01 -28.19
C PRO A 12 -4.35 1.33 -27.00
N LYS A 13 -3.07 0.99 -27.16
CA LYS A 13 -2.23 0.46 -26.07
C LYS A 13 -2.37 1.44 -24.91
N ARG A 14 -3.03 1.03 -23.82
CA ARG A 14 -3.04 1.81 -22.58
C ARG A 14 -1.58 2.06 -22.20
N LYS A 15 -1.16 3.31 -22.32
CA LYS A 15 0.14 3.73 -21.77
C LYS A 15 0.09 3.36 -20.29
N GLU A 16 1.03 2.55 -19.83
CA GLU A 16 1.18 2.30 -18.41
C GLU A 16 1.29 3.64 -17.71
N PRO A 17 0.51 3.88 -16.64
CA PRO A 17 0.57 5.15 -15.93
C PRO A 17 2.00 5.33 -15.41
N GLU A 18 2.70 6.34 -15.94
CA GLU A 18 4.01 6.72 -15.42
C GLU A 18 3.88 6.97 -13.92
N LEU A 19 4.67 6.26 -13.13
CA LEU A 19 4.68 6.38 -11.68
C LEU A 19 5.24 7.76 -11.33
N LYS A 20 4.37 8.74 -11.12
CA LYS A 20 4.77 10.09 -10.76
C LYS A 20 5.41 10.09 -9.37
N ASN A 21 6.57 10.74 -9.25
CA ASN A 21 7.21 10.92 -7.95
C ASN A 21 6.36 11.86 -7.07
N THR A 22 5.58 11.28 -6.16
CA THR A 22 4.71 12.01 -5.24
C THR A 22 5.39 12.42 -3.93
N VAL A 23 6.63 12.01 -3.71
CA VAL A 23 7.38 12.25 -2.47
C VAL A 23 7.54 13.75 -2.13
N PRO A 24 7.87 14.65 -3.07
CA PRO A 24 7.95 16.09 -2.78
C PRO A 24 6.61 16.66 -2.32
N GLN A 25 5.53 16.29 -3.01
CA GLN A 25 4.17 16.72 -2.68
C GLN A 25 3.74 16.22 -1.30
N GLU A 26 4.09 15.00 -0.96
CA GLU A 26 3.79 14.42 0.34
C GLU A 26 4.53 15.14 1.47
N LYS A 27 5.81 15.43 1.30
CA LYS A 27 6.59 16.22 2.27
C LYS A 27 5.95 17.58 2.54
N GLU A 28 5.50 18.25 1.49
CA GLU A 28 4.82 19.54 1.60
C GLU A 28 3.49 19.41 2.35
N ASN A 29 2.70 18.40 2.04
CA ASN A 29 1.43 18.14 2.71
C ASN A 29 1.63 17.84 4.20
N ILE A 30 2.64 17.07 4.56
CA ILE A 30 2.98 16.76 5.95
C ILE A 30 3.38 18.04 6.69
N ARG A 31 4.23 18.90 6.11
CA ARG A 31 4.60 20.18 6.72
C ARG A 31 3.38 21.05 7.03
N LYS A 32 2.47 21.18 6.05
CA LYS A 32 1.22 21.94 6.23
C LYS A 32 0.35 21.35 7.36
N THR A 33 0.24 20.02 7.40
CA THR A 33 -0.53 19.31 8.43
C THR A 33 0.05 19.55 9.82
N PHE A 34 1.38 19.47 9.97
CA PHE A 34 2.08 19.76 11.22
C PHE A 34 1.88 21.20 11.66
N GLY A 35 1.97 22.17 10.73
CA GLY A 35 1.70 23.58 11.03
C GLY A 35 0.30 23.81 11.59
N LYS A 36 -0.71 23.24 10.91
CA LYS A 36 -2.11 23.34 11.36
C LYS A 36 -2.36 22.68 12.73
N PHE A 37 -1.75 21.52 12.94
CA PHE A 37 -1.82 20.84 14.23
C PHE A 37 -1.16 21.66 15.34
N CYS A 38 0.05 22.17 15.10
CA CYS A 38 0.83 22.93 16.07
C CYS A 38 0.14 24.24 16.46
N ASN A 39 -0.39 24.96 15.48
CA ASN A 39 -1.16 26.17 15.74
C ASN A 39 -2.38 25.90 16.62
N ALA A 40 -3.10 24.79 16.34
CA ALA A 40 -4.33 24.48 17.07
C ALA A 40 -4.12 23.95 18.48
N ASN A 41 -3.01 23.23 18.75
CA ASN A 41 -2.79 22.53 20.00
C ASN A 41 -1.66 23.10 20.86
N HIS A 42 -0.74 23.85 20.25
CA HIS A 42 0.44 24.41 20.94
C HIS A 42 0.49 25.94 20.87
N GLY A 43 -0.56 26.59 20.35
CA GLY A 43 -0.66 28.06 20.31
C GLY A 43 0.40 28.76 19.45
N THR A 44 1.02 28.06 18.49
CA THR A 44 1.98 28.67 17.57
C THR A 44 1.26 29.43 16.46
N THR A 45 1.88 30.49 15.95
CA THR A 45 1.33 31.34 14.87
C THR A 45 2.18 31.19 13.60
N ASP A 46 1.65 31.61 12.46
CA ASP A 46 2.37 31.78 11.18
C ASP A 46 3.08 30.53 10.65
N GLY A 47 2.55 29.35 10.93
CA GLY A 47 3.17 28.10 10.46
C GLY A 47 4.45 27.72 11.21
N LYS A 48 4.85 28.47 12.22
CA LYS A 48 5.96 28.12 13.11
C LYS A 48 5.60 26.87 13.91
N LEU A 49 6.57 26.03 14.15
CA LEU A 49 6.39 24.80 14.92
C LEU A 49 7.04 24.96 16.29
N CYS A 50 6.44 24.38 17.33
CA CYS A 50 7.10 24.23 18.63
C CYS A 50 8.27 23.23 18.52
N ALA A 51 9.20 23.24 19.49
CA ALA A 51 10.39 22.39 19.49
C ALA A 51 10.06 20.89 19.30
N LYS A 52 9.01 20.39 19.98
CA LYS A 52 8.56 19.00 19.88
C LYS A 52 8.08 18.66 18.46
N CYS A 53 7.22 19.48 17.86
CA CYS A 53 6.72 19.26 16.51
C CYS A 53 7.83 19.39 15.46
N THR A 54 8.80 20.29 15.66
CA THR A 54 9.96 20.45 14.78
C THR A 54 10.84 19.20 14.79
N ALA A 55 11.17 18.65 15.96
CA ALA A 55 11.96 17.44 16.09
C ALA A 55 11.26 16.23 15.42
N THR A 56 9.94 16.09 15.67
CA THR A 56 9.14 15.03 15.06
C THR A 56 9.11 15.18 13.54
N LEU A 57 8.84 16.37 13.04
CA LEU A 57 8.81 16.64 11.60
C LEU A 57 10.16 16.35 10.93
N SER A 58 11.27 16.76 11.52
CA SER A 58 12.62 16.50 11.00
C SER A 58 12.89 15.00 10.84
N THR A 59 12.54 14.22 11.85
CA THR A 59 12.65 12.75 11.82
C THR A 59 11.78 12.16 10.69
N VAL A 60 10.54 12.62 10.55
CA VAL A 60 9.62 12.18 9.47
C VAL A 60 10.23 12.49 8.10
N MET A 61 10.76 13.69 7.90
CA MET A 61 11.36 14.09 6.61
C MET A 61 12.55 13.23 6.23
N ILE A 62 13.41 12.89 7.18
CA ILE A 62 14.55 11.98 6.95
C ILE A 62 14.05 10.59 6.56
N LYS A 63 13.07 10.04 7.29
CA LYS A 63 12.52 8.71 7.02
C LYS A 63 11.84 8.63 5.66
N ILE A 64 11.06 9.64 5.28
CA ILE A 64 10.43 9.71 3.96
C ILE A 64 11.48 9.77 2.84
N SER A 65 12.57 10.53 3.04
CA SER A 65 13.67 10.61 2.07
C SER A 65 14.41 9.28 1.88
N ARG A 66 14.45 8.44 2.91
CA ARG A 66 15.13 7.15 2.92
C ARG A 66 14.15 5.97 2.82
N CYS A 67 12.92 6.22 2.38
CA CYS A 67 11.91 5.17 2.27
C CYS A 67 12.34 4.11 1.24
N PRO A 68 12.38 2.82 1.59
CA PRO A 68 12.82 1.76 0.68
C PRO A 68 11.88 1.56 -0.52
N TYR A 69 10.64 1.99 -0.40
CA TYR A 69 9.66 1.90 -1.48
C TYR A 69 9.85 2.97 -2.57
N GLY A 70 10.70 3.96 -2.36
CA GLY A 70 10.99 5.01 -3.35
C GLY A 70 9.73 5.72 -3.88
N ILE A 71 9.61 5.78 -5.21
CA ILE A 71 8.50 6.44 -5.91
C ILE A 71 7.16 5.71 -5.67
N GLY A 72 7.18 4.39 -5.54
CA GLY A 72 6.00 3.55 -5.33
C GLY A 72 5.57 3.40 -3.88
N LYS A 73 6.01 4.28 -2.98
CA LYS A 73 5.74 4.14 -1.56
C LYS A 73 4.24 4.20 -1.22
N PRO A 74 3.76 3.34 -0.33
CA PRO A 74 2.42 3.43 0.21
C PRO A 74 2.27 4.67 1.11
N ILE A 75 1.03 5.04 1.41
CA ILE A 75 0.75 6.07 2.42
C ILE A 75 1.29 5.59 3.77
N CYS A 76 2.03 6.44 4.49
CA CYS A 76 2.68 6.04 5.75
C CYS A 76 1.72 5.47 6.79
N GLU A 77 0.46 5.90 6.80
CA GLU A 77 -0.59 5.37 7.68
C GLU A 77 -0.97 3.91 7.38
N GLN A 78 -0.75 3.46 6.15
CA GLN A 78 -1.11 2.11 5.66
C GLN A 78 0.11 1.26 5.33
N CYS A 79 1.29 1.69 5.76
CA CYS A 79 2.54 0.98 5.49
C CYS A 79 2.60 -0.32 6.30
N GLU A 80 2.81 -1.44 5.64
CA GLU A 80 2.91 -2.76 6.28
C GLU A 80 4.19 -2.90 7.13
N THR A 81 5.25 -2.18 6.73
CA THR A 81 6.54 -2.15 7.46
C THR A 81 6.83 -0.74 7.93
N PRO A 82 6.24 -0.31 9.07
CA PRO A 82 6.45 1.02 9.59
C PRO A 82 7.94 1.24 9.90
N CYS A 83 8.52 2.30 9.34
CA CYS A 83 9.94 2.65 9.53
C CYS A 83 10.19 3.46 10.82
N PHE A 84 9.14 3.70 11.60
CA PHE A 84 9.20 4.38 12.89
C PHE A 84 9.00 3.37 14.02
N GLY A 85 9.63 3.60 15.18
CA GLY A 85 9.29 2.87 16.38
C GLY A 85 7.83 3.16 16.81
N GLU A 86 7.24 2.25 17.57
CA GLU A 86 5.81 2.29 17.94
C GLU A 86 5.37 3.63 18.55
N ARG A 87 6.12 4.14 19.54
CA ARG A 87 5.82 5.44 20.16
C ARG A 87 5.81 6.59 19.16
N PHE A 88 6.81 6.62 18.27
CA PHE A 88 6.92 7.67 17.27
C PHE A 88 5.81 7.58 16.22
N THR A 89 5.43 6.36 15.84
CA THR A 89 4.30 6.12 14.94
C THR A 89 3.01 6.67 15.52
N ASN A 90 2.73 6.41 16.78
CA ASN A 90 1.54 6.91 17.47
C ASN A 90 1.52 8.44 17.56
N ASP A 91 2.63 9.07 17.91
CA ASP A 91 2.76 10.53 17.94
C ASP A 91 2.55 11.14 16.53
N PHE A 92 3.17 10.56 15.53
CA PHE A 92 3.02 10.98 14.13
C PHE A 92 1.57 10.86 13.64
N LEU A 93 0.93 9.72 13.88
CA LEU A 93 -0.46 9.50 13.50
C LEU A 93 -1.43 10.43 14.22
N THR A 94 -1.17 10.73 15.49
CA THR A 94 -1.96 11.68 16.28
C THR A 94 -1.87 13.09 15.69
N ILE A 95 -0.67 13.54 15.34
CA ILE A 95 -0.44 14.83 14.68
C ILE A 95 -1.13 14.87 13.31
N MET A 96 -0.98 13.81 12.50
CA MET A 96 -1.58 13.74 11.18
C MET A 96 -3.11 13.77 11.24
N LYS A 97 -3.73 12.94 12.09
CA LYS A 97 -5.19 12.91 12.27
C LYS A 97 -5.74 14.24 12.80
N GLY A 98 -5.08 14.82 13.80
CA GLY A 98 -5.47 16.11 14.36
C GLY A 98 -5.32 17.27 13.38
N GLY A 99 -4.23 17.29 12.61
CA GLY A 99 -3.98 18.29 11.59
C GLY A 99 -4.92 18.14 10.38
N GLN A 100 -5.24 16.94 9.95
CA GLN A 100 -6.16 16.68 8.83
C GLN A 100 -7.56 17.24 9.10
N LYS A 101 -8.08 17.12 10.32
CA LYS A 101 -9.37 17.72 10.70
C LYS A 101 -9.39 19.22 10.48
N LYS A 102 -8.31 19.92 10.81
CA LYS A 102 -8.17 21.37 10.60
C LYS A 102 -7.93 21.72 9.12
N MET A 103 -7.21 20.85 8.39
CA MET A 103 -6.99 21.02 6.95
C MET A 103 -8.25 20.85 6.12
N LEU A 104 -9.20 20.05 6.55
CA LEU A 104 -10.49 19.91 5.86
C LEU A 104 -11.20 21.25 5.69
N LEU A 105 -11.14 22.11 6.70
CA LEU A 105 -11.75 23.43 6.66
C LEU A 105 -10.98 24.44 5.77
N SER A 106 -9.64 24.34 5.76
CA SER A 106 -8.80 25.32 5.02
C SER A 106 -8.42 24.86 3.61
N HIS A 107 -8.37 23.54 3.35
CA HIS A 107 -7.97 22.97 2.06
C HIS A 107 -8.80 21.74 1.69
N PRO A 108 -10.13 21.90 1.42
CA PRO A 108 -11.05 20.78 1.21
C PRO A 108 -10.63 19.89 0.04
N ILE A 109 -10.18 20.47 -1.07
CA ILE A 109 -9.77 19.74 -2.28
C ILE A 109 -8.59 18.80 -2.00
N MET A 110 -7.61 19.23 -1.20
CA MET A 110 -6.44 18.42 -0.86
C MET A 110 -6.83 17.24 0.05
N THR A 111 -7.71 17.47 0.99
CA THR A 111 -8.23 16.43 1.90
C THR A 111 -9.04 15.38 1.13
N VAL A 112 -9.88 15.80 0.19
CA VAL A 112 -10.63 14.88 -0.68
C VAL A 112 -9.69 14.04 -1.54
N LYS A 113 -8.68 14.65 -2.18
CA LYS A 113 -7.67 13.92 -2.96
C LYS A 113 -6.93 12.90 -2.12
N HIS A 114 -6.54 13.24 -0.90
CA HIS A 114 -5.87 12.31 0.03
C HIS A 114 -6.78 11.14 0.40
N LYS A 115 -8.05 11.41 0.69
CA LYS A 115 -9.03 10.38 1.02
C LYS A 115 -9.32 9.44 -0.16
N LEU A 116 -9.43 9.96 -1.36
CA LEU A 116 -9.56 9.16 -2.57
C LEU A 116 -8.31 8.28 -2.81
N ALA A 117 -7.11 8.83 -2.59
CA ALA A 117 -5.88 8.06 -2.72
C ALA A 117 -5.79 6.93 -1.69
N SER A 118 -6.23 7.16 -0.44
CA SER A 118 -6.26 6.13 0.60
C SER A 118 -7.25 5.00 0.26
N LEU A 119 -8.46 5.34 -0.19
CA LEU A 119 -9.45 4.36 -0.63
C LEU A 119 -8.95 3.54 -1.84
N GLY A 120 -8.27 4.19 -2.79
CA GLY A 120 -7.66 3.52 -3.92
C GLY A 120 -6.55 2.53 -3.49
N ALA A 121 -5.75 2.89 -2.50
CA ALA A 121 -4.72 2.03 -1.95
C ALA A 121 -5.30 0.82 -1.19
N GLU A 122 -6.35 1.02 -0.39
CA GLU A 122 -7.07 -0.07 0.29
C GLU A 122 -7.71 -1.03 -0.71
N TYR A 123 -8.35 -0.50 -1.74
CA TYR A 123 -8.94 -1.32 -2.80
C TYR A 123 -7.86 -2.15 -3.53
N ALA A 124 -6.74 -1.53 -3.89
CA ALA A 124 -5.64 -2.22 -4.53
C ALA A 124 -5.01 -3.31 -3.63
N LYS A 125 -4.94 -3.07 -2.31
CA LYS A 125 -4.49 -4.06 -1.33
C LYS A 125 -5.45 -5.24 -1.28
N THR A 126 -6.75 -4.99 -1.12
CA THR A 126 -7.79 -6.04 -1.09
C THR A 126 -7.78 -6.91 -2.35
N GLN A 127 -7.55 -6.31 -3.53
CA GLN A 127 -7.43 -7.06 -4.79
C GLN A 127 -6.18 -7.95 -4.83
N ARG A 128 -5.05 -7.47 -4.30
CA ARG A 128 -3.82 -8.28 -4.19
C ARG A 128 -3.99 -9.45 -3.23
N ASP A 129 -4.60 -9.20 -2.07
CA ASP A 129 -4.82 -10.24 -1.06
C ASP A 129 -5.77 -11.32 -1.59
N LYS A 130 -6.85 -10.95 -2.30
CA LYS A 130 -7.73 -11.91 -2.98
C LYS A 130 -6.99 -12.76 -3.99
N LYS A 131 -6.17 -12.16 -4.87
CA LYS A 131 -5.39 -12.91 -5.85
C LYS A 131 -4.35 -13.83 -5.21
N ALA A 132 -3.76 -13.44 -4.08
CA ALA A 132 -2.82 -14.27 -3.34
C ALA A 132 -3.50 -15.49 -2.71
N THR A 133 -4.70 -15.28 -2.11
CA THR A 133 -5.49 -16.39 -1.53
C THR A 133 -6.01 -17.36 -2.58
N ASP A 134 -6.44 -16.86 -3.75
CA ASP A 134 -6.92 -17.72 -4.84
C ASP A 134 -5.76 -18.56 -5.41
N LYS A 135 -4.57 -17.97 -5.57
CA LYS A 135 -3.38 -18.69 -6.00
C LYS A 135 -2.95 -19.76 -4.99
N GLN A 136 -3.00 -19.44 -3.69
CA GLN A 136 -2.69 -20.44 -2.65
C GLN A 136 -3.67 -21.61 -2.66
N LYS A 137 -4.97 -21.36 -2.88
CA LYS A 137 -5.98 -22.43 -3.01
C LYS A 137 -5.69 -23.32 -4.22
N GLU A 138 -5.39 -22.73 -5.36
CA GLU A 138 -5.05 -23.47 -6.58
C GLU A 138 -3.78 -24.33 -6.40
N ASP A 139 -2.75 -23.78 -5.76
CA ASP A 139 -1.50 -24.51 -5.49
C ASP A 139 -1.73 -25.67 -4.50
N THR A 140 -2.57 -25.49 -3.48
CA THR A 140 -2.93 -26.56 -2.53
C THR A 140 -3.77 -27.65 -3.18
N GLU A 141 -4.68 -27.32 -4.11
CA GLU A 141 -5.44 -28.32 -4.88
C GLU A 141 -4.54 -29.11 -5.82
N LYS A 142 -3.63 -28.45 -6.53
CA LYS A 142 -2.63 -29.12 -7.37
C LYS A 142 -1.75 -30.07 -6.57
N LEU A 143 -1.36 -29.65 -5.37
CA LEU A 143 -0.56 -30.50 -4.47
C LEU A 143 -1.35 -31.75 -4.03
N LYS A 144 -2.60 -31.57 -3.60
CA LYS A 144 -3.49 -32.67 -3.21
C LYS A 144 -3.71 -33.64 -4.38
N ALA A 145 -3.93 -33.16 -5.60
CA ALA A 145 -4.08 -33.99 -6.78
C ALA A 145 -2.82 -34.81 -7.10
N LYS A 146 -1.64 -34.21 -6.96
CA LYS A 146 -0.35 -34.89 -7.12
C LYS A 146 -0.16 -36.03 -6.07
N PHE A 147 -0.50 -35.77 -4.81
CA PHE A 147 -0.43 -36.78 -3.77
C PHE A 147 -1.43 -37.92 -4.00
N ALA A 148 -2.66 -37.61 -4.41
CA ALA A 148 -3.67 -38.64 -4.73
C ALA A 148 -3.26 -39.52 -5.92
N SER A 149 -2.57 -38.98 -6.92
CA SER A 149 -2.05 -39.76 -8.04
C SER A 149 -0.85 -40.62 -7.67
N ALA A 150 0.02 -40.15 -6.76
CA ALA A 150 1.19 -40.89 -6.29
C ALA A 150 0.83 -42.12 -5.41
N THR A 151 -0.30 -42.04 -4.69
CA THR A 151 -0.76 -43.17 -3.83
C THR A 151 -1.49 -44.29 -4.60
N ARG A 152 -1.80 -44.09 -5.88
CA ARG A 152 -2.36 -45.10 -6.76
C ARG A 152 -1.25 -45.89 -7.46
N SER A 153 -0.38 -46.57 -6.72
CA SER A 153 0.51 -47.56 -7.32
C SER A 153 -0.29 -48.80 -7.73
N PRO A 154 -0.08 -49.36 -8.93
CA PRO A 154 -0.82 -50.55 -9.40
C PRO A 154 -0.44 -51.77 -8.57
N LYS A 155 -1.43 -52.40 -7.93
CA LYS A 155 -1.26 -53.73 -7.33
C LYS A 155 -0.78 -54.69 -8.42
N LYS A 156 0.50 -55.08 -8.37
CA LYS A 156 1.04 -56.14 -9.19
C LYS A 156 0.30 -57.44 -8.85
N SER A 157 -0.56 -57.90 -9.75
CA SER A 157 -1.17 -59.23 -9.68
C SER A 157 -0.09 -60.30 -9.78
N LYS A 158 0.23 -60.96 -8.66
CA LYS A 158 1.05 -62.19 -8.67
C LYS A 158 0.26 -63.29 -9.34
N LYS A 159 0.50 -63.55 -10.63
CA LYS A 159 0.08 -64.82 -11.30
C LYS A 159 0.82 -65.91 -10.66
N ARG A 160 0.11 -66.69 -9.81
CA ARG A 160 0.58 -67.98 -9.31
C ARG A 160 0.59 -68.96 -10.48
N LYS A 161 1.77 -69.43 -10.95
CA LYS A 161 1.91 -70.58 -11.79
C LYS A 161 1.71 -71.80 -10.89
N LYS A 162 0.66 -72.61 -11.15
CA LYS A 162 0.52 -74.00 -10.67
C LYS A 162 1.33 -74.87 -11.62
N LYS A 163 2.17 -75.73 -11.03
CA LYS A 163 2.77 -76.87 -11.63
C LYS A 163 1.83 -78.08 -11.43
#